data_7c768b8d46bea016aa08c1b01f130d1d
#
_entry.id   7c768b8d46bea016aa08c1b01f130d1d
#
_cell.length_a   1.000
_cell.length_b   1.000
_cell.length_c   1.000
_cell.angle_alpha   90.00
_cell.angle_beta   90.00
_cell.angle_gamma   90.00
#
_symmetry.space_group_name_H-M   'P 1'
#
loop_
_entity.id
_entity.type
_entity.pdbx_description
1 polymer ?
#
loop_
_entity_poly.entity_id
_entity_poly.type
_entity_poly.pdbx_seq_one_letter_code
_entity_poly.pdbx_strand_id
1 'polypeptide(L)'
;MTVERFASGGPFEERYGYSRVVKAGPFLFTAGCTSIVDGMVAHVGDAGAQAREAFGIALAALSKAGASIKDVVRTRMFVAPTVDVDAVGRAHGEVFGAVKPTAALYVIHGFVHPDMLVEVEVEAYRP
;
A
#
# COMPACT_ATOMS: atom_id res chain seq x y z
N MET A 1 -11.68 16.01 17.76
CA MET A 1 -11.13 14.94 16.93
C MET A 1 -9.74 15.34 16.48
N THR A 2 -8.77 14.49 16.68
CA THR A 2 -7.38 14.78 16.35
C THR A 2 -7.01 14.21 14.99
N VAL A 3 -6.04 14.85 14.34
CA VAL A 3 -5.40 14.31 13.13
C VAL A 3 -3.92 14.15 13.45
N GLU A 4 -3.43 12.94 13.27
CA GLU A 4 -2.04 12.59 13.49
C GLU A 4 -1.39 12.16 12.16
N ARG A 5 -0.15 12.56 11.97
CA ARG A 5 0.60 12.29 10.75
C ARG A 5 1.86 11.52 11.07
N PHE A 6 2.13 10.47 10.30
CA PHE A 6 3.26 9.56 10.55
C PHE A 6 4.15 9.53 9.31
N ALA A 7 5.41 9.89 9.50
CA ALA A 7 6.43 9.82 8.46
C ALA A 7 7.14 8.46 8.51
N SER A 8 7.58 7.97 7.36
CA SER A 8 8.42 6.77 7.29
C SER A 8 9.90 7.09 7.08
N GLY A 9 10.24 8.36 6.93
CA GLY A 9 11.61 8.79 6.61
C GLY A 9 11.95 8.69 5.13
N GLY A 10 10.99 8.40 4.26
CA GLY A 10 11.19 8.37 2.82
C GLY A 10 11.52 9.77 2.28
N PRO A 11 12.43 9.89 1.29
CA PRO A 11 12.92 11.18 0.82
C PRO A 11 11.85 12.04 0.14
N PHE A 12 10.81 11.42 -0.41
CA PHE A 12 9.78 12.14 -1.15
C PHE A 12 8.70 12.73 -0.25
N GLU A 13 8.52 12.20 0.97
CA GLU A 13 7.50 12.68 1.90
C GLU A 13 7.72 14.15 2.24
N GLU A 14 8.93 14.52 2.63
CA GLU A 14 9.26 15.90 2.94
C GLU A 14 9.30 16.76 1.69
N ARG A 15 9.93 16.26 0.62
CA ARG A 15 10.09 17.01 -0.63
C ARG A 15 8.74 17.37 -1.27
N TYR A 16 7.78 16.45 -1.27
CA TYR A 16 6.50 16.63 -1.94
C TYR A 16 5.33 16.87 -0.98
N GLY A 17 5.61 16.94 0.32
CA GLY A 17 4.63 17.41 1.30
C GLY A 17 3.54 16.40 1.64
N TYR A 18 3.88 15.13 1.85
CA TYR A 18 2.90 14.14 2.29
C TYR A 18 3.42 13.27 3.44
N SER A 19 2.48 12.59 4.10
CA SER A 19 2.75 11.65 5.17
C SER A 19 2.55 10.22 4.70
N ARG A 20 3.27 9.27 5.30
CA ARG A 20 3.07 7.85 4.98
C ARG A 20 1.71 7.35 5.48
N VAL A 21 1.29 7.80 6.66
CA VAL A 21 -0.02 7.49 7.23
C VAL A 21 -0.61 8.76 7.83
N VAL A 22 -1.90 8.95 7.62
CA VAL A 22 -2.69 9.95 8.35
C VAL A 22 -3.75 9.21 9.14
N LYS A 23 -3.81 9.49 10.45
CA LYS A 23 -4.91 9.05 11.31
C LYS A 23 -5.82 10.23 11.58
N ALA A 24 -7.06 10.14 11.13
CA ALA A 24 -8.08 11.17 11.31
C ALA A 24 -9.24 10.57 12.11
N GLY A 25 -9.30 10.89 13.41
CA GLY A 25 -10.23 10.21 14.32
C GLY A 25 -9.95 8.70 14.32
N PRO A 26 -10.96 7.85 14.08
CA PRO A 26 -10.75 6.39 14.03
C PRO A 26 -10.23 5.90 12.68
N PHE A 27 -10.13 6.74 11.66
CA PHE A 27 -9.72 6.31 10.32
C PHE A 27 -8.24 6.52 10.10
N LEU A 28 -7.61 5.55 9.42
CA LEU A 28 -6.21 5.64 9.02
C LEU A 28 -6.11 5.43 7.51
N PHE A 29 -5.27 6.23 6.88
CA PHE A 29 -5.05 6.21 5.43
C PHE A 29 -3.57 6.08 5.16
N THR A 30 -3.16 5.14 4.30
CA THR A 30 -1.77 5.13 3.83
C THR A 30 -1.63 5.98 2.57
N ALA A 31 -0.44 6.52 2.37
CA ALA A 31 -0.01 6.95 1.05
C ALA A 31 0.10 5.73 0.13
N GLY A 32 0.26 5.94 -1.17
CA GLY A 32 0.58 4.89 -2.11
C GLY A 32 1.89 4.20 -1.74
N CYS A 33 1.90 2.88 -1.70
CA CYS A 33 3.07 2.07 -1.37
C CYS A 33 3.44 1.20 -2.56
N THR A 34 4.72 1.20 -2.91
CA THR A 34 5.30 0.32 -3.93
C THR A 34 6.34 -0.58 -3.26
N SER A 35 6.88 -1.55 -4.01
CA SER A 35 7.86 -2.50 -3.46
C SER A 35 9.27 -1.91 -3.41
N ILE A 36 9.43 -0.75 -2.78
CA ILE A 36 10.76 -0.15 -2.58
C ILE A 36 11.36 -0.70 -1.29
N VAL A 37 12.51 -1.36 -1.44
CA VAL A 37 13.28 -1.91 -0.32
C VAL A 37 14.71 -1.41 -0.47
N ASP A 38 15.23 -0.77 0.58
CA ASP A 38 16.58 -0.18 0.59
C ASP A 38 16.83 0.76 -0.62
N GLY A 39 15.81 1.55 -0.98
CA GLY A 39 15.90 2.54 -2.06
C GLY A 39 15.78 1.97 -3.47
N MET A 40 15.54 0.68 -3.63
CA MET A 40 15.45 0.02 -4.92
C MET A 40 14.12 -0.72 -5.08
N VAL A 41 13.65 -0.83 -6.33
CA VAL A 41 12.47 -1.65 -6.63
C VAL A 41 12.83 -3.12 -6.43
N ALA A 42 12.16 -3.77 -5.49
CA ALA A 42 12.30 -5.21 -5.24
C ALA A 42 11.40 -6.01 -6.17
N HIS A 43 11.76 -7.28 -6.40
CA HIS A 43 10.95 -8.22 -7.18
C HIS A 43 10.67 -7.74 -8.61
N VAL A 44 11.70 -7.26 -9.29
CA VAL A 44 11.60 -6.79 -10.69
C VAL A 44 10.98 -7.89 -11.56
N GLY A 45 9.93 -7.54 -12.32
CA GLY A 45 9.25 -8.48 -13.21
C GLY A 45 8.23 -9.40 -12.54
N ASP A 46 8.08 -9.35 -11.22
CA ASP A 46 7.15 -10.21 -10.47
C ASP A 46 6.08 -9.38 -9.76
N ALA A 47 4.94 -9.18 -10.44
CA ALA A 47 3.87 -8.33 -9.93
C ALA A 47 3.25 -8.87 -8.63
N GLY A 48 3.07 -10.19 -8.52
CA GLY A 48 2.53 -10.80 -7.29
C GLY A 48 3.43 -10.56 -6.09
N ALA A 49 4.73 -10.74 -6.26
CA ALA A 49 5.70 -10.46 -5.20
C ALA A 49 5.78 -8.97 -4.86
N GLN A 50 5.70 -8.10 -5.86
CA GLN A 50 5.63 -6.66 -5.62
C GLN A 50 4.39 -6.28 -4.83
N ALA A 51 3.24 -6.87 -5.14
CA ALA A 51 2.02 -6.62 -4.38
C ALA A 51 2.16 -7.04 -2.92
N ARG A 52 2.69 -8.24 -2.65
CA ARG A 52 2.93 -8.70 -1.28
C ARG A 52 3.86 -7.77 -0.51
N GLU A 53 4.94 -7.34 -1.14
CA GLU A 53 5.90 -6.42 -0.52
C GLU A 53 5.26 -5.07 -0.23
N ALA A 54 4.53 -4.51 -1.20
CA ALA A 54 3.88 -3.22 -1.06
C ALA A 54 2.82 -3.25 0.06
N PHE A 55 2.01 -4.30 0.14
CA PHE A 55 1.06 -4.46 1.25
C PHE A 55 1.77 -4.62 2.60
N GLY A 56 2.89 -5.34 2.64
CA GLY A 56 3.71 -5.46 3.84
C GLY A 56 4.20 -4.10 4.33
N ILE A 57 4.65 -3.25 3.43
CA ILE A 57 5.10 -1.89 3.74
C ILE A 57 3.93 -1.06 4.28
N ALA A 58 2.77 -1.13 3.64
CA ALA A 58 1.57 -0.41 4.08
C ALA A 58 1.11 -0.86 5.48
N LEU A 59 1.08 -2.17 5.72
CA LEU A 59 0.69 -2.73 7.01
C LEU A 59 1.68 -2.38 8.12
N ALA A 60 2.98 -2.38 7.82
CA ALA A 60 4.00 -1.95 8.77
C ALA A 60 3.83 -0.48 9.16
N ALA A 61 3.52 0.38 8.19
CA ALA A 61 3.24 1.79 8.45
C ALA A 61 1.98 1.96 9.31
N LEU A 62 0.91 1.22 9.03
CA LEU A 62 -0.30 1.24 9.85
C LEU A 62 -0.04 0.75 11.27
N SER A 63 0.80 -0.26 11.43
CA SER A 63 1.18 -0.78 12.75
C SER A 63 1.85 0.29 13.61
N LYS A 64 2.74 1.08 13.03
CA LYS A 64 3.37 2.20 13.74
C LYS A 64 2.36 3.26 14.17
N ALA A 65 1.25 3.37 13.45
CA ALA A 65 0.17 4.32 13.77
C ALA A 65 -0.90 3.69 14.66
N GLY A 66 -0.72 2.46 15.12
CA GLY A 66 -1.59 1.79 16.07
C GLY A 66 -2.67 0.89 15.49
N ALA A 67 -2.66 0.66 14.17
CA ALA A 67 -3.65 -0.21 13.52
C ALA A 67 -3.02 -1.52 13.05
N SER A 68 -3.80 -2.57 13.01
CA SER A 68 -3.39 -3.90 12.54
C SER A 68 -4.16 -4.28 11.28
N ILE A 69 -3.79 -5.41 10.69
CA ILE A 69 -4.48 -5.94 9.51
C ILE A 69 -5.98 -6.15 9.76
N LYS A 70 -6.37 -6.48 10.99
CA LYS A 70 -7.79 -6.67 11.36
C LYS A 70 -8.62 -5.39 11.22
N ASP A 71 -7.96 -4.24 11.25
CA ASP A 71 -8.61 -2.94 11.17
C ASP A 71 -8.80 -2.47 9.73
N VAL A 72 -8.23 -3.18 8.76
CA VAL A 72 -8.27 -2.78 7.34
C VAL A 72 -9.70 -2.93 6.79
N VAL A 73 -10.21 -1.86 6.20
CA VAL A 73 -11.56 -1.82 5.63
C VAL A 73 -11.59 -1.63 4.12
N ARG A 74 -10.52 -1.10 3.53
CA ARG A 74 -10.41 -0.88 2.09
C ARG A 74 -8.99 -1.03 1.60
N THR A 75 -8.84 -1.66 0.44
CA THR A 75 -7.58 -1.67 -0.32
C THR A 75 -7.83 -1.19 -1.74
N ARG A 76 -6.81 -0.55 -2.34
CA ARG A 76 -6.77 -0.25 -3.77
C ARG A 76 -5.45 -0.73 -4.32
N MET A 77 -5.52 -1.32 -5.51
CA MET A 77 -4.35 -1.80 -6.24
C MET A 77 -4.29 -1.12 -7.59
N PHE A 78 -3.14 -0.58 -7.93
CA PHE A 78 -2.88 0.05 -9.22
C PHE A 78 -1.80 -0.78 -9.91
N VAL A 79 -2.04 -1.18 -11.14
CA VAL A 79 -1.12 -2.06 -11.89
C VAL A 79 -0.78 -1.49 -13.24
N ALA A 80 0.45 -1.78 -13.70
CA ALA A 80 0.91 -1.44 -15.04
C ALA A 80 0.14 -2.27 -16.10
N PRO A 81 0.08 -1.82 -17.37
CA PRO A 81 -0.80 -2.45 -18.36
C PRO A 81 -0.49 -3.92 -18.68
N THR A 82 0.77 -4.34 -18.53
CA THR A 82 1.20 -5.70 -18.90
C THR A 82 1.15 -6.69 -17.75
N VAL A 83 0.66 -6.27 -16.58
CA VAL A 83 0.66 -7.10 -15.37
C VAL A 83 -0.37 -8.21 -15.47
N ASP A 84 0.00 -9.40 -15.00
CA ASP A 84 -0.95 -10.48 -14.72
C ASP A 84 -1.78 -10.09 -13.49
N VAL A 85 -2.99 -9.58 -13.74
CA VAL A 85 -3.86 -9.10 -12.65
C VAL A 85 -4.29 -10.22 -11.71
N ASP A 86 -4.37 -11.46 -12.20
CA ASP A 86 -4.70 -12.60 -11.34
C ASP A 86 -3.60 -12.87 -10.31
N ALA A 87 -2.33 -12.72 -10.68
CA ALA A 87 -1.21 -12.85 -9.74
C ALA A 87 -1.30 -11.81 -8.61
N VAL A 88 -1.67 -10.57 -8.95
CA VAL A 88 -1.86 -9.51 -7.95
C VAL A 88 -3.08 -9.80 -7.07
N GLY A 89 -4.17 -10.24 -7.66
CA GLY A 89 -5.39 -10.63 -6.92
C GLY A 89 -5.13 -11.77 -5.95
N ARG A 90 -4.39 -12.79 -6.38
CA ARG A 90 -4.00 -13.90 -5.49
C ARG A 90 -3.11 -13.42 -4.33
N ALA A 91 -2.16 -12.54 -4.60
CA ALA A 91 -1.33 -11.95 -3.56
C ALA A 91 -2.19 -11.19 -2.52
N HIS A 92 -3.18 -10.42 -2.99
CA HIS A 92 -4.14 -9.75 -2.11
C HIS A 92 -4.90 -10.78 -1.24
N GLY A 93 -5.38 -11.85 -1.84
CA GLY A 93 -6.09 -12.91 -1.13
C GLY A 93 -5.23 -13.59 -0.06
N GLU A 94 -3.95 -13.82 -0.34
CA GLU A 94 -3.01 -14.37 0.64
C GLU A 94 -2.87 -13.45 1.86
N VAL A 95 -2.80 -12.13 1.64
CA VAL A 95 -2.61 -11.15 2.72
C VAL A 95 -3.91 -10.90 3.49
N PHE A 96 -5.02 -10.69 2.77
CA PHE A 96 -6.26 -10.18 3.36
C PHE A 96 -7.41 -11.20 3.40
N GLY A 97 -7.19 -12.44 2.99
CA GLY A 97 -8.28 -13.43 2.87
C GLY A 97 -9.05 -13.68 4.15
N ALA A 98 -8.44 -13.51 5.32
CA ALA A 98 -9.10 -13.66 6.62
C ALA A 98 -9.89 -12.41 7.04
N VAL A 99 -9.57 -11.24 6.47
CA VAL A 99 -10.17 -9.95 6.84
C VAL A 99 -11.26 -9.53 5.85
N LYS A 100 -11.00 -9.74 4.57
CA LYS A 100 -11.91 -9.42 3.45
C LYS A 100 -12.35 -7.96 3.42
N PRO A 101 -11.43 -7.02 3.30
CA PRO A 101 -11.78 -5.61 3.09
C PRO A 101 -12.45 -5.43 1.74
N THR A 102 -13.12 -4.27 1.54
CA THR A 102 -13.48 -3.91 0.17
C THR A 102 -12.22 -3.67 -0.63
N ALA A 103 -12.24 -3.97 -1.92
CA ALA A 103 -11.06 -3.84 -2.76
C ALA A 103 -11.41 -3.36 -4.16
N ALA A 104 -10.49 -2.65 -4.79
CA ALA A 104 -10.55 -2.29 -6.20
C ALA A 104 -9.16 -2.44 -6.83
N LEU A 105 -9.14 -2.82 -8.10
CA LEU A 105 -7.91 -2.91 -8.88
C LEU A 105 -8.09 -2.10 -10.15
N TYR A 106 -7.12 -1.24 -10.44
CA TYR A 106 -7.13 -0.35 -11.60
C TYR A 106 -5.90 -0.62 -12.45
N VAL A 107 -6.11 -0.80 -13.75
CA VAL A 107 -5.00 -0.81 -14.71
C VAL A 107 -4.73 0.63 -15.09
N ILE A 108 -3.51 1.10 -14.86
CA ILE A 108 -3.11 2.49 -15.12
C ILE A 108 -2.04 2.54 -16.21
N HIS A 109 -1.73 3.74 -16.69
CA HIS A 109 -0.75 3.92 -17.76
C HIS A 109 0.67 3.45 -17.37
N GLY A 110 1.07 3.66 -16.12
CA GLY A 110 2.39 3.29 -15.63
C GLY A 110 2.76 4.05 -14.36
N PHE A 111 4.01 3.92 -13.96
CA PHE A 111 4.55 4.52 -12.74
C PHE A 111 5.78 5.36 -13.06
N VAL A 112 6.26 6.09 -12.05
CA VAL A 112 7.45 6.95 -12.19
C VAL A 112 8.74 6.16 -12.44
N HIS A 113 8.75 4.87 -12.15
CA HIS A 113 9.89 3.99 -12.41
C HIS A 113 9.42 2.80 -13.25
N PRO A 114 10.13 2.43 -14.32
CA PRO A 114 9.69 1.35 -15.23
C PRO A 114 9.59 -0.03 -14.59
N ASP A 115 10.32 -0.29 -13.50
CA ASP A 115 10.26 -1.57 -12.80
C ASP A 115 9.14 -1.65 -11.79
N MET A 116 8.45 -0.55 -11.51
CA MET A 116 7.26 -0.55 -10.66
C MET A 116 6.07 -1.11 -11.44
N LEU A 117 5.53 -2.24 -10.99
CA LEU A 117 4.39 -2.91 -11.61
C LEU A 117 3.11 -2.74 -10.80
N VAL A 118 3.22 -2.50 -9.50
CA VAL A 118 2.08 -2.44 -8.58
C VAL A 118 2.30 -1.33 -7.55
N GLU A 119 1.25 -0.58 -7.27
CA GLU A 119 1.17 0.34 -6.15
C GLU A 119 -0.12 0.06 -5.39
N VAL A 120 -0.11 0.20 -4.08
CA VAL A 120 -1.28 -0.09 -3.25
C VAL A 120 -1.57 1.04 -2.28
N GLU A 121 -2.84 1.19 -1.90
CA GLU A 121 -3.32 2.07 -0.83
C GLU A 121 -4.17 1.24 0.12
N VAL A 122 -4.09 1.56 1.42
CA VAL A 122 -4.84 0.84 2.45
C VAL A 122 -5.52 1.84 3.38
N GLU A 123 -6.78 1.58 3.70
CA GLU A 123 -7.54 2.34 4.68
C GLU A 123 -7.95 1.42 5.83
N ALA A 124 -7.85 1.92 7.06
CA ALA A 124 -8.18 1.18 8.26
C ALA A 124 -9.11 2.00 9.15
N TYR A 125 -9.84 1.29 10.01
CA TYR A 125 -10.74 1.86 11.02
C TYR A 125 -10.35 1.28 12.37
N ARG A 126 -9.92 2.16 13.26
CA ARG A 126 -9.48 1.78 14.61
C ARG A 126 -10.05 2.78 15.63
N PRO A 127 -11.24 2.52 16.14
CA PRO A 127 -11.87 3.43 17.12
C PRO A 127 -11.17 3.42 18.49
#